data_718367437f4614cf36b0e56623223f94
#
_entry.id   718367437f4614cf36b0e56623223f94
#
_cell.length_a   1.000
_cell.length_b   1.000
_cell.length_c   1.000
_cell.angle_alpha   90.00
_cell.angle_beta   90.00
_cell.angle_gamma   90.00
#
_symmetry.space_group_name_H-M   'P 1'
#
loop_
_entity.id
_entity.type
_entity.pdbx_description
1 polymer ?
#
loop_
_entity_poly.entity_id
_entity_poly.type
_entity_poly.pdbx_seq_one_letter_code
_entity_poly.pdbx_strand_id
1 'polypeptide(L)'
;VPRATRNWLLKADMPTHAEKKLLRYSQEQLFDMVADVARYPEFLPWCVGARVLSRDEQVLVADLTIGFRMFRETFRSRVGLNKPGHIHVTYENGPFRYLNNHWRFTPVAGGTEVDFFVDFEFRSRILQVAIGVVFNEAVRLMVRAFERRALHLYGRPGAAGIGNPASA
;
A
#
# COMPACT_ATOMS: atom_id res chain seq x y z
N VAL A 1 2.81 46.21 6.44
CA VAL A 1 3.08 44.99 7.21
C VAL A 1 2.39 43.84 6.51
N PRO A 2 3.11 42.88 5.90
CA PRO A 2 2.49 41.76 5.18
C PRO A 2 2.05 40.68 6.17
N ARG A 3 0.77 40.36 6.10
CA ARG A 3 0.19 39.17 6.77
C ARG A 3 0.52 37.89 5.96
N ALA A 4 1.67 37.31 6.24
CA ALA A 4 2.04 35.98 5.75
C ALA A 4 2.10 35.02 6.93
N THR A 5 0.95 34.63 7.47
CA THR A 5 0.88 33.58 8.50
C THR A 5 -0.52 33.03 8.55
N ARG A 6 -0.85 32.05 7.71
CA ARG A 6 -1.99 31.16 7.97
C ARG A 6 -2.09 29.94 7.04
N ASN A 7 -1.00 29.50 6.44
CA ASN A 7 -1.09 28.34 5.52
C ASN A 7 -0.44 27.05 6.06
N TRP A 8 0.15 27.06 7.25
CA TRP A 8 0.76 25.88 7.84
C TRP A 8 -0.22 25.08 8.74
N LEU A 9 -1.24 25.75 9.28
CA LEU A 9 -2.25 25.10 10.12
C LEU A 9 -3.25 24.23 9.35
N LEU A 10 -3.40 24.44 8.03
CA LEU A 10 -4.30 23.65 7.20
C LEU A 10 -3.67 22.32 6.69
N LYS A 11 -2.38 22.13 6.88
CA LYS A 11 -1.67 20.88 6.53
C LYS A 11 -1.68 19.84 7.64
N ALA A 12 -2.13 20.20 8.84
CA ALA A 12 -2.06 19.32 10.02
C ALA A 12 -3.17 18.24 10.06
N ASP A 13 -4.20 18.33 9.22
CA ASP A 13 -5.34 17.41 9.24
C ASP A 13 -5.36 16.40 8.09
N MET A 14 -4.29 16.31 7.29
CA MET A 14 -4.24 15.38 6.17
C MET A 14 -3.54 14.09 6.61
N PRO A 15 -4.21 12.94 6.53
CA PRO A 15 -3.60 11.67 6.87
C PRO A 15 -2.40 11.39 5.95
N THR A 16 -1.22 11.46 6.52
CA THR A 16 0.04 11.15 5.84
C THR A 16 0.76 10.10 6.65
N HIS A 17 1.22 9.05 6.01
CA HIS A 17 2.05 8.03 6.62
C HIS A 17 3.26 7.73 5.76
N ALA A 18 4.42 7.68 6.41
CA ALA A 18 5.67 7.26 5.80
C ALA A 18 6.35 6.24 6.72
N GLU A 19 6.74 5.11 6.17
CA GLU A 19 7.40 4.04 6.90
C GLU A 19 8.46 3.35 6.04
N LYS A 20 9.61 3.04 6.65
CA LYS A 20 10.63 2.21 6.05
C LYS A 20 10.80 0.93 6.84
N LYS A 21 10.88 -0.19 6.14
CA LYS A 21 11.01 -1.50 6.76
C LYS A 21 11.89 -2.43 5.96
N LEU A 22 12.80 -3.13 6.65
CA LEU A 22 13.58 -4.21 6.06
C LEU A 22 12.78 -5.51 6.11
N LEU A 23 12.53 -6.11 4.95
CA LEU A 23 11.94 -7.42 4.81
C LEU A 23 12.92 -8.38 4.14
N ARG A 24 13.02 -9.60 4.66
CA ARG A 24 13.99 -10.60 4.19
C ARG A 24 13.47 -11.41 2.99
N TYR A 25 12.96 -10.70 1.98
CA TYR A 25 12.48 -11.23 0.72
C TYR A 25 13.12 -10.48 -0.42
N SER A 26 13.11 -11.05 -1.63
CA SER A 26 13.67 -10.36 -2.80
C SER A 26 12.80 -9.18 -3.19
N GLN A 27 13.41 -8.24 -3.91
CA GLN A 27 12.73 -7.07 -4.47
C GLN A 27 11.55 -7.48 -5.36
N GLU A 28 11.76 -8.47 -6.22
CA GLU A 28 10.74 -9.01 -7.13
C GLU A 28 9.57 -9.64 -6.38
N GLN A 29 9.85 -10.43 -5.33
CA GLN A 29 8.81 -11.04 -4.51
C GLN A 29 7.90 -9.98 -3.88
N LEU A 30 8.49 -8.95 -3.28
CA LEU A 30 7.73 -7.90 -2.62
C LEU A 30 7.00 -7.01 -3.63
N PHE A 31 7.62 -6.69 -4.75
CA PHE A 31 6.97 -5.96 -5.84
C PHE A 31 5.76 -6.72 -6.38
N ASP A 32 5.91 -7.99 -6.72
CA ASP A 32 4.85 -8.80 -7.31
C ASP A 32 3.68 -8.97 -6.33
N MET A 33 3.96 -9.15 -5.03
CA MET A 33 2.94 -9.21 -3.98
C MET A 33 2.12 -7.91 -3.87
N VAL A 34 2.76 -6.76 -3.90
CA VAL A 34 2.09 -5.45 -3.82
C VAL A 34 1.37 -5.12 -5.14
N ALA A 35 1.91 -5.54 -6.29
CA ALA A 35 1.27 -5.34 -7.59
C ALA A 35 0.06 -6.25 -7.83
N ASP A 36 -0.13 -7.30 -7.04
CA ASP A 36 -1.26 -8.24 -7.15
C ASP A 36 -2.51 -7.72 -6.44
N VAL A 37 -3.00 -6.56 -6.91
CA VAL A 37 -4.13 -5.81 -6.34
C VAL A 37 -5.41 -6.65 -6.30
N ALA A 38 -5.62 -7.56 -7.25
CA ALA A 38 -6.80 -8.43 -7.29
C ALA A 38 -6.94 -9.32 -6.05
N ARG A 39 -5.83 -9.60 -5.37
CA ARG A 39 -5.78 -10.45 -4.17
C ARG A 39 -5.90 -9.68 -2.85
N TYR A 40 -5.96 -8.36 -2.88
CA TYR A 40 -6.06 -7.54 -1.66
C TYR A 40 -7.21 -7.93 -0.74
N PRO A 41 -8.42 -8.26 -1.22
CA PRO A 41 -9.50 -8.70 -0.34
C PRO A 41 -9.25 -9.98 0.43
N GLU A 42 -8.27 -10.80 0.00
CA GLU A 42 -7.93 -12.05 0.69
C GLU A 42 -7.17 -11.82 2.00
N PHE A 43 -6.47 -10.69 2.14
CA PHE A 43 -5.59 -10.48 3.29
C PHE A 43 -5.58 -9.08 3.89
N LEU A 44 -6.00 -8.03 3.15
CA LEU A 44 -6.07 -6.68 3.70
C LEU A 44 -7.38 -6.48 4.46
N PRO A 45 -7.33 -6.09 5.75
CA PRO A 45 -8.51 -6.08 6.62
C PRO A 45 -9.61 -5.09 6.20
N TRP A 46 -9.25 -4.03 5.46
CA TRP A 46 -10.20 -3.00 5.03
C TRP A 46 -10.60 -3.11 3.56
N CYS A 47 -9.94 -3.95 2.80
CA CYS A 47 -10.25 -4.14 1.39
C CYS A 47 -11.29 -5.25 1.24
N VAL A 48 -12.53 -4.86 0.98
CA VAL A 48 -13.67 -5.79 0.85
C VAL A 48 -13.98 -6.16 -0.61
N GLY A 49 -13.32 -5.49 -1.55
CA GLY A 49 -13.43 -5.78 -2.98
C GLY A 49 -12.29 -5.17 -3.78
N ALA A 50 -11.88 -5.86 -4.83
CA ALA A 50 -10.89 -5.40 -5.79
C ALA A 50 -11.26 -5.90 -7.19
N ARG A 51 -11.27 -5.02 -8.18
CA ARG A 51 -11.55 -5.35 -9.56
C ARG A 51 -10.54 -4.67 -10.48
N VAL A 52 -9.72 -5.46 -11.14
CA VAL A 52 -8.80 -4.97 -12.17
C VAL A 52 -9.60 -4.71 -13.44
N LEU A 53 -9.53 -3.49 -13.96
CA LEU A 53 -10.22 -3.03 -15.16
C LEU A 53 -9.33 -3.20 -16.41
N SER A 54 -8.06 -2.86 -16.27
CA SER A 54 -7.05 -3.04 -17.31
C SER A 54 -5.67 -3.24 -16.69
N ARG A 55 -4.81 -3.94 -17.42
CA ARG A 55 -3.42 -4.18 -17.00
C ARG A 55 -2.54 -4.37 -18.22
N ASP A 56 -1.42 -3.66 -18.24
CA ASP A 56 -0.27 -3.92 -19.07
C ASP A 56 1.01 -4.03 -18.23
N GLU A 57 2.17 -4.00 -18.86
CA GLU A 57 3.45 -4.13 -18.14
C GLU A 57 3.78 -2.92 -17.25
N GLN A 58 3.24 -1.75 -17.56
CA GLN A 58 3.59 -0.47 -16.92
C GLN A 58 2.45 0.10 -16.09
N VAL A 59 1.21 -0.25 -16.39
CA VAL A 59 0.04 0.37 -15.76
C VAL A 59 -1.04 -0.66 -15.48
N LEU A 60 -1.62 -0.55 -14.29
CA LEU A 60 -2.81 -1.26 -13.88
C LEU A 60 -3.86 -0.25 -13.44
N VAL A 61 -5.10 -0.41 -13.91
CA VAL A 61 -6.24 0.37 -13.43
C VAL A 61 -7.18 -0.56 -12.67
N ALA A 62 -7.52 -0.20 -11.46
CA ALA A 62 -8.35 -1.04 -10.59
C ALA A 62 -9.32 -0.21 -9.75
N ASP A 63 -10.49 -0.78 -9.52
CA ASP A 63 -11.45 -0.34 -8.51
C ASP A 63 -11.19 -1.11 -7.21
N LEU A 64 -10.98 -0.39 -6.12
CA LEU A 64 -10.86 -0.93 -4.78
C LEU A 64 -12.05 -0.48 -3.94
N THR A 65 -12.67 -1.41 -3.23
CA THR A 65 -13.72 -1.12 -2.25
C THR A 65 -13.18 -1.27 -0.86
N ILE A 66 -13.20 -0.17 -0.12
CA ILE A 66 -12.77 -0.11 1.28
C ILE A 66 -14.02 -0.13 2.15
N GLY A 67 -14.03 -1.03 3.13
CA GLY A 67 -15.10 -1.16 4.11
C GLY A 67 -14.58 -1.00 5.52
N PHE A 68 -15.18 -0.10 6.29
CA PHE A 68 -14.86 0.12 7.68
C PHE A 68 -16.12 0.50 8.46
N ARG A 69 -16.56 -0.36 9.37
CA ARG A 69 -17.81 -0.21 10.12
C ARG A 69 -19.00 0.01 9.16
N MET A 70 -19.63 1.19 9.22
CA MET A 70 -20.75 1.57 8.34
C MET A 70 -20.31 2.22 7.03
N PHE A 71 -19.02 2.54 6.89
CA PHE A 71 -18.47 3.17 5.70
C PHE A 71 -18.07 2.11 4.67
N ARG A 72 -18.52 2.30 3.45
CA ARG A 72 -18.13 1.49 2.31
C ARG A 72 -17.97 2.40 1.09
N GLU A 73 -16.74 2.55 0.65
CA GLU A 73 -16.39 3.44 -0.45
C GLU A 73 -15.59 2.70 -1.51
N THR A 74 -15.93 2.95 -2.76
CA THR A 74 -15.18 2.42 -3.91
C THR A 74 -14.45 3.55 -4.61
N PHE A 75 -13.18 3.35 -4.91
CA PHE A 75 -12.39 4.30 -5.66
C PHE A 75 -11.60 3.62 -6.77
N ARG A 76 -11.41 4.38 -7.85
CA ARG A 76 -10.56 3.96 -8.97
C ARG A 76 -9.18 4.55 -8.80
N SER A 77 -8.19 3.69 -8.95
CA SER A 77 -6.78 4.05 -8.93
C SER A 77 -6.07 3.62 -10.20
N ARG A 78 -5.08 4.41 -10.57
CA ARG A 78 -4.11 4.11 -11.60
C ARG A 78 -2.79 3.75 -10.91
N VAL A 79 -2.31 2.56 -11.18
CA VAL A 79 -1.12 1.99 -10.55
C VAL A 79 -0.02 1.93 -11.59
N GLY A 80 0.96 2.80 -11.46
CA GLY A 80 2.18 2.76 -12.27
C GLY A 80 3.12 1.68 -11.74
N LEU A 81 3.55 0.79 -12.63
CA LEU A 81 4.40 -0.36 -12.34
C LEU A 81 5.79 -0.16 -12.95
N ASN A 82 6.77 0.21 -12.16
CA ASN A 82 8.17 0.27 -12.56
C ASN A 82 8.94 -0.88 -11.88
N LYS A 83 8.74 -2.07 -12.43
CA LYS A 83 9.30 -3.30 -11.88
C LYS A 83 10.84 -3.32 -12.00
N PRO A 84 11.52 -3.80 -10.95
CA PRO A 84 11.01 -4.29 -9.66
C PRO A 84 11.06 -3.24 -8.54
N GLY A 85 11.34 -1.97 -8.84
CA GLY A 85 11.75 -0.98 -7.85
C GLY A 85 10.67 -0.06 -7.32
N HIS A 86 9.60 0.22 -8.06
CA HIS A 86 8.67 1.25 -7.66
C HIS A 86 7.24 0.99 -8.16
N ILE A 87 6.29 1.16 -7.25
CA ILE A 87 4.86 1.21 -7.55
C ILE A 87 4.34 2.58 -7.12
N HIS A 88 3.64 3.28 -8.01
CA HIS A 88 3.03 4.57 -7.74
C HIS A 88 1.53 4.52 -8.00
N VAL A 89 0.74 4.75 -6.97
CA VAL A 89 -0.72 4.74 -7.04
C VAL A 89 -1.23 6.16 -7.05
N THR A 90 -1.95 6.52 -8.09
CA THR A 90 -2.67 7.78 -8.22
C THR A 90 -4.17 7.56 -8.27
N TYR A 91 -4.91 8.58 -7.90
CA TYR A 91 -6.36 8.57 -7.83
C TYR A 91 -6.98 9.02 -9.14
N GLU A 92 -7.99 8.29 -9.61
CA GLU A 92 -8.77 8.67 -10.80
C GLU A 92 -10.20 9.07 -10.46
N ASN A 93 -10.91 8.30 -9.63
CA ASN A 93 -12.31 8.55 -9.30
C ASN A 93 -12.71 7.93 -7.96
N GLY A 94 -13.63 8.59 -7.22
CA GLY A 94 -14.19 8.11 -5.95
C GLY A 94 -14.31 9.22 -4.90
N PRO A 95 -14.18 8.89 -3.60
CA PRO A 95 -14.49 9.81 -2.49
C PRO A 95 -13.36 10.78 -2.14
N PHE A 96 -12.17 10.63 -2.75
CA PHE A 96 -11.03 11.48 -2.43
C PHE A 96 -11.03 12.79 -3.23
N ARG A 97 -10.37 13.79 -2.70
CA ARG A 97 -9.88 14.96 -3.46
C ARG A 97 -8.60 14.60 -4.19
N TYR A 98 -7.73 13.89 -3.48
CA TYR A 98 -6.52 13.27 -4.02
C TYR A 98 -6.14 12.05 -3.19
N LEU A 99 -5.36 11.18 -3.79
CA LEU A 99 -4.65 10.07 -3.17
C LEU A 99 -3.30 9.92 -3.87
N ASN A 100 -2.25 9.87 -3.10
CA ASN A 100 -0.90 9.62 -3.60
C ASN A 100 -0.26 8.55 -2.71
N ASN A 101 0.15 7.45 -3.32
CA ASN A 101 0.77 6.35 -2.60
C ASN A 101 1.97 5.82 -3.36
N HIS A 102 3.07 5.64 -2.67
CA HIS A 102 4.32 5.11 -3.20
C HIS A 102 4.79 3.90 -2.43
N TRP A 103 5.28 2.93 -3.18
CA TRP A 103 6.04 1.80 -2.68
C TRP A 103 7.37 1.77 -3.41
N ARG A 104 8.48 1.92 -2.69
CA ARG A 104 9.82 1.74 -3.23
C ARG A 104 10.46 0.52 -2.60
N PHE A 105 11.09 -0.28 -3.44
CA PHE A 105 11.74 -1.51 -3.06
C PHE A 105 13.22 -1.40 -3.40
N THR A 106 14.09 -1.33 -2.40
CA THR A 106 15.52 -1.16 -2.58
C THR A 106 16.24 -2.40 -2.05
N PRO A 107 16.98 -3.15 -2.90
CA PRO A 107 17.80 -4.25 -2.43
C PRO A 107 18.87 -3.77 -1.47
N VAL A 108 19.00 -4.44 -0.33
CA VAL A 108 20.02 -4.17 0.68
C VAL A 108 20.60 -5.47 1.22
N ALA A 109 21.65 -5.39 2.01
CA ALA A 109 22.19 -6.58 2.68
C ALA A 109 21.11 -7.22 3.57
N GLY A 110 20.83 -8.50 3.32
CA GLY A 110 19.84 -9.29 4.07
C GLY A 110 18.39 -9.20 3.62
N GLY A 111 18.09 -8.51 2.52
CA GLY A 111 16.73 -8.44 1.97
C GLY A 111 16.44 -7.20 1.13
N THR A 112 15.28 -6.63 1.36
CA THR A 112 14.80 -5.44 0.64
C THR A 112 14.28 -4.41 1.64
N GLU A 113 14.76 -3.18 1.54
CA GLU A 113 14.15 -2.05 2.21
C GLU A 113 12.89 -1.64 1.44
N VAL A 114 11.76 -1.67 2.12
CA VAL A 114 10.47 -1.20 1.61
C VAL A 114 10.21 0.19 2.19
N ASP A 115 10.13 1.19 1.33
CA ASP A 115 9.73 2.56 1.67
C ASP A 115 8.30 2.78 1.21
N PHE A 116 7.39 2.87 2.17
CA PHE A 116 5.96 3.07 1.96
C PHE A 116 5.57 4.49 2.32
N PHE A 117 4.87 5.14 1.42
CA PHE A 117 4.31 6.47 1.62
C PHE A 117 2.87 6.53 1.15
N VAL A 118 1.98 7.11 1.94
CA VAL A 118 0.61 7.43 1.53
C VAL A 118 0.18 8.78 2.07
N ASP A 119 -0.48 9.54 1.21
CA ASP A 119 -1.05 10.86 1.48
C ASP A 119 -2.37 10.99 0.73
N PHE A 120 -3.43 11.41 1.43
CA PHE A 120 -4.75 11.53 0.82
C PHE A 120 -5.65 12.53 1.56
N GLU A 121 -6.70 12.99 0.88
CA GLU A 121 -7.76 13.82 1.44
C GLU A 121 -9.12 13.37 0.90
N PHE A 122 -10.08 13.17 1.80
CA PHE A 122 -11.47 12.91 1.40
C PHE A 122 -12.20 14.20 1.03
N ARG A 123 -13.18 14.09 0.13
CA ARG A 123 -14.10 15.21 -0.17
C ARG A 123 -15.07 15.47 0.99
N SER A 124 -15.50 14.41 1.67
CA SER A 124 -16.37 14.49 2.84
C SER A 124 -15.57 14.78 4.11
N ARG A 125 -15.89 15.86 4.82
CA ARG A 125 -15.28 16.18 6.11
C ARG A 125 -15.63 15.13 7.18
N ILE A 126 -16.81 14.52 7.10
CA ILE A 126 -17.23 13.45 8.03
C ILE A 126 -16.32 12.24 7.86
N LEU A 127 -16.08 11.81 6.61
CA LEU A 127 -15.15 10.71 6.31
C LEU A 127 -13.72 11.07 6.74
N GLN A 128 -13.28 12.30 6.49
CA GLN A 128 -11.95 12.76 6.87
C GLN A 128 -11.71 12.64 8.37
N VAL A 129 -12.67 13.11 9.19
CA VAL A 129 -12.58 13.01 10.65
C VAL A 129 -12.67 11.57 11.12
N ALA A 130 -13.61 10.79 10.61
CA ALA A 130 -13.79 9.38 10.99
C ALA A 130 -12.56 8.52 10.70
N ILE A 131 -11.95 8.70 9.52
CA ILE A 131 -10.74 7.97 9.15
C ILE A 131 -9.51 8.49 9.90
N GLY A 132 -9.41 9.81 10.13
CA GLY A 132 -8.30 10.39 10.89
C GLY A 132 -8.11 9.77 12.29
N VAL A 133 -9.21 9.42 12.96
CA VAL A 133 -9.17 8.77 14.28
C VAL A 133 -8.55 7.37 14.24
N VAL A 134 -8.78 6.61 13.17
CA VAL A 134 -8.36 5.19 13.06
C VAL A 134 -7.18 4.98 12.13
N PHE A 135 -6.73 6.01 11.45
CA PHE A 135 -5.76 5.93 10.36
C PHE A 135 -4.46 5.22 10.75
N ASN A 136 -3.85 5.62 11.85
CA ASN A 136 -2.59 5.03 12.30
C ASN A 136 -2.73 3.54 12.62
N GLU A 137 -3.84 3.14 13.24
CA GLU A 137 -4.12 1.74 13.53
C GLU A 137 -4.38 0.95 12.23
N ALA A 138 -5.16 1.52 11.31
CA ALA A 138 -5.44 0.91 10.02
C ALA A 138 -4.16 0.66 9.21
N VAL A 139 -3.23 1.62 9.20
CA VAL A 139 -1.93 1.46 8.51
C VAL A 139 -1.09 0.38 9.17
N ARG A 140 -1.00 0.34 10.50
CA ARG A 140 -0.27 -0.73 11.21
C ARG A 140 -0.81 -2.11 10.88
N LEU A 141 -2.14 -2.26 10.84
CA LEU A 141 -2.78 -3.53 10.49
C LEU A 141 -2.52 -3.90 9.03
N MET A 142 -2.50 -2.93 8.13
CA MET A 142 -2.15 -3.12 6.73
C MET A 142 -0.70 -3.63 6.58
N VAL A 143 0.26 -2.98 7.20
CA VAL A 143 1.68 -3.38 7.16
C VAL A 143 1.84 -4.82 7.65
N ARG A 144 1.25 -5.16 8.80
CA ARG A 144 1.25 -6.54 9.33
C ARG A 144 0.58 -7.54 8.38
N ALA A 145 -0.47 -7.13 7.68
CA ALA A 145 -1.16 -7.99 6.71
C ALA A 145 -0.25 -8.31 5.52
N PHE A 146 0.48 -7.33 4.99
CA PHE A 146 1.47 -7.55 3.93
C PHE A 146 2.61 -8.46 4.39
N GLU A 147 3.11 -8.31 5.61
CA GLU A 147 4.14 -9.20 6.18
C GLU A 147 3.65 -10.64 6.29
N ARG A 148 2.44 -10.86 6.81
CA ARG A 148 1.84 -12.20 6.87
C ARG A 148 1.61 -12.77 5.47
N ARG A 149 1.20 -11.94 4.51
CA ARG A 149 1.04 -12.35 3.12
C ARG A 149 2.36 -12.79 2.50
N ALA A 150 3.44 -12.06 2.72
CA ALA A 150 4.78 -12.45 2.27
C ALA A 150 5.21 -13.79 2.88
N LEU A 151 5.00 -13.98 4.17
CA LEU A 151 5.26 -15.26 4.83
C LEU A 151 4.43 -16.42 4.25
N HIS A 152 3.17 -16.17 3.94
CA HIS A 152 2.28 -17.17 3.33
C HIS A 152 2.72 -17.55 1.91
N LEU A 153 3.08 -16.55 1.09
CA LEU A 153 3.46 -16.77 -0.32
C LEU A 153 4.86 -17.37 -0.47
N TYR A 154 5.81 -16.95 0.35
CA TYR A 154 7.24 -17.20 0.14
C TYR A 154 7.91 -17.99 1.26
N GLY A 155 7.16 -18.31 2.31
CA GLY A 155 7.68 -19.05 3.47
C GLY A 155 8.59 -18.20 4.37
N ARG A 156 9.21 -18.84 5.34
CA ARG A 156 10.16 -18.17 6.24
C ARG A 156 11.43 -17.78 5.49
N PRO A 157 11.94 -16.54 5.67
CA PRO A 157 13.20 -16.13 5.09
C PRO A 157 14.32 -17.08 5.50
N GLY A 158 15.09 -17.57 4.52
CA GLY A 158 16.19 -18.51 4.76
C GLY A 158 15.83 -19.99 4.70
N ALA A 159 14.57 -20.37 4.45
CA ALA A 159 14.19 -21.78 4.29
C ALA A 159 14.52 -22.38 2.90
N ALA A 160 14.92 -21.55 1.94
CA ALA A 160 15.37 -22.00 0.63
C ALA A 160 16.88 -22.31 0.65
N GLY A 161 17.28 -23.42 1.27
CA GLY A 161 18.71 -23.77 1.31
C GLY A 161 19.08 -25.03 2.07
N ILE A 162 18.14 -25.96 2.30
CA ILE A 162 18.51 -27.32 2.70
C ILE A 162 18.12 -28.24 1.54
N GLY A 163 18.89 -28.13 0.47
CA GLY A 163 18.97 -29.18 -0.53
C GLY A 163 19.49 -30.46 0.16
N ASN A 164 18.68 -31.45 0.15
CA ASN A 164 19.02 -32.76 0.64
C ASN A 164 20.23 -33.34 -0.13
N PRO A 165 21.39 -33.56 0.49
CA PRO A 165 22.43 -34.36 -0.14
C PRO A 165 22.21 -35.82 0.23
N ALA A 166 21.40 -36.51 -0.51
CA ALA A 166 21.38 -37.98 -0.41
C ALA A 166 20.86 -38.61 -1.69
N SER A 167 21.78 -38.95 -2.56
CA SER A 167 21.82 -40.25 -3.18
C SER A 167 23.10 -40.33 -4.02
N ALA A 168 24.13 -40.85 -3.40
CA ALA A 168 25.14 -41.60 -4.09
C ALA A 168 24.73 -43.05 -4.06
#